data_b7721df2c5ab00272ca09a93c9e5b0df
#
_entry.id   b7721df2c5ab00272ca09a93c9e5b0df
#
_cell.length_a   1.000
_cell.length_b   1.000
_cell.length_c   1.000
_cell.angle_alpha   90.00
_cell.angle_beta   90.00
_cell.angle_gamma   90.00
#
_symmetry.space_group_name_H-M   'P 1'
#
loop_
_entity.id
_entity.type
_entity.pdbx_description
1 polymer ?
#
loop_
_entity_poly.entity_id
_entity_poly.type
_entity_poly.pdbx_seq_one_letter_code
_entity_poly.pdbx_strand_id
1 'polypeptide(L)'
;MCTGMERNKSSLGEAMSLDFDLIKGLKFIDPHIHMVSRTTDDYQAMYDAGIVAVIEPSFWTGQPRTGIDTFKDYYSSLIGWERFRSSQFGIRHFCTIGLNSREANNEALAEQVMELLPHYIYKEGVLGIGEIGFDDQTALEEKYYRLQLELAKSANLPVQVHTPHRDKTQGTTRSMDIALEHGLDPAHVIIDHNSEETVQEVLDRGFWAAFTIYPTLRQ
;
A
#
# COMPACT_ATOMS: atom_id res chain seq x y z
N MET A 1 60.56 5.14 0.49
CA MET A 1 59.80 5.87 1.49
C MET A 1 58.47 6.26 0.85
N CYS A 2 57.45 5.43 1.08
CA CYS A 2 56.08 5.74 0.63
C CYS A 2 55.29 6.18 1.85
N THR A 3 54.99 7.44 1.92
CA THR A 3 54.13 8.02 2.95
C THR A 3 52.69 7.68 2.68
N GLY A 4 52.08 6.98 3.63
CA GLY A 4 50.66 6.60 3.59
C GLY A 4 49.73 7.81 3.69
N MET A 5 48.80 7.85 2.78
CA MET A 5 47.62 8.74 2.88
C MET A 5 46.62 8.06 3.82
N GLU A 6 46.52 8.53 5.05
CA GLU A 6 45.40 8.21 5.95
C GLU A 6 44.12 8.80 5.37
N ARG A 7 43.20 7.93 4.97
CA ARG A 7 41.84 8.31 4.65
C ARG A 7 41.10 8.63 5.94
N ASN A 8 40.72 9.88 6.06
CA ASN A 8 39.87 10.42 7.12
C ASN A 8 38.52 9.69 7.14
N LYS A 9 38.37 8.77 8.08
CA LYS A 9 37.07 8.14 8.43
C LYS A 9 36.42 8.96 9.52
N SER A 10 35.86 10.11 9.17
CA SER A 10 35.02 10.85 10.11
C SER A 10 33.82 11.43 9.38
N SER A 11 32.65 11.16 9.93
CA SER A 11 31.34 11.77 9.67
C SER A 11 30.33 11.03 8.78
N LEU A 12 30.20 9.71 8.96
CA LEU A 12 28.95 9.02 8.60
C LEU A 12 28.68 8.02 9.71
N GLY A 13 27.87 8.39 10.69
CA GLY A 13 27.47 7.42 11.72
C GLY A 13 27.21 7.93 13.12
N GLU A 14 26.76 9.15 13.30
CA GLU A 14 25.84 9.39 14.40
C GLU A 14 24.44 8.96 13.89
N ALA A 15 24.17 7.65 13.97
CA ALA A 15 22.81 7.18 13.96
C ALA A 15 22.11 7.96 15.09
N MET A 16 21.17 8.85 14.72
CA MET A 16 20.25 9.44 15.68
C MET A 16 19.65 8.27 16.44
N SER A 17 20.11 8.05 17.66
CA SER A 17 19.41 7.16 18.57
C SER A 17 18.04 7.80 18.75
N LEU A 18 17.00 7.20 18.14
CA LEU A 18 15.63 7.57 18.44
C LEU A 18 15.46 7.49 19.94
N ASP A 19 15.19 8.62 20.57
CA ASP A 19 14.83 8.64 21.98
C ASP A 19 13.46 8.00 22.10
N PHE A 20 13.44 6.70 22.41
CA PHE A 20 12.21 5.94 22.57
C PHE A 20 11.29 6.52 23.67
N ASP A 21 11.83 7.31 24.60
CA ASP A 21 11.01 8.00 25.59
C ASP A 21 10.21 9.16 24.99
N LEU A 22 10.68 9.78 23.91
CA LEU A 22 9.94 10.82 23.17
C LEU A 22 8.69 10.29 22.46
N ILE A 23 8.71 9.04 22.02
CA ILE A 23 7.58 8.42 21.30
C ILE A 23 6.67 7.60 22.23
N LYS A 24 7.06 7.43 23.49
CA LYS A 24 6.28 6.69 24.47
C LYS A 24 4.92 7.35 24.71
N GLY A 25 3.86 6.61 24.44
CA GLY A 25 2.49 7.10 24.57
C GLY A 25 1.91 7.76 23.31
N LEU A 26 2.70 7.94 22.24
CA LEU A 26 2.14 8.32 20.94
C LEU A 26 1.24 7.21 20.40
N LYS A 27 0.27 7.61 19.59
CA LYS A 27 -0.61 6.70 18.88
C LYS A 27 -0.32 6.78 17.39
N PHE A 28 -0.25 5.62 16.76
CA PHE A 28 0.12 5.49 15.35
C PHE A 28 -1.00 4.83 14.56
N ILE A 29 -1.11 5.22 13.31
CA ILE A 29 -1.91 4.54 12.29
C ILE A 29 -0.93 3.99 11.27
N ASP A 30 -1.01 2.68 10.99
CA ASP A 30 -0.28 2.08 9.87
C ASP A 30 -1.17 2.13 8.62
N PRO A 31 -0.80 2.91 7.60
CA PRO A 31 -1.65 3.11 6.43
C PRO A 31 -1.54 2.00 5.38
N HIS A 32 -0.60 1.04 5.54
CA HIS A 32 -0.41 -0.06 4.61
C HIS A 32 0.24 -1.27 5.28
N ILE A 33 -0.58 -2.26 5.61
CA ILE A 33 -0.10 -3.52 6.19
C ILE A 33 -0.95 -4.69 5.69
N HIS A 34 -0.35 -5.88 5.59
CA HIS A 34 -1.07 -7.11 5.22
C HIS A 34 -1.20 -8.02 6.45
N MET A 35 -2.30 -7.88 7.19
CA MET A 35 -2.56 -8.62 8.43
C MET A 35 -2.97 -10.07 8.17
N VAL A 36 -3.49 -10.37 6.99
CA VAL A 36 -3.81 -11.76 6.57
C VAL A 36 -2.60 -12.70 6.65
N SER A 37 -1.39 -12.17 6.54
CA SER A 37 -0.12 -12.91 6.64
C SER A 37 0.48 -12.92 8.05
N ARG A 38 -0.19 -12.31 9.04
CA ARG A 38 0.34 -12.08 10.38
C ARG A 38 -0.29 -13.02 11.41
N THR A 39 0.47 -13.28 12.47
CA THR A 39 0.00 -14.07 13.61
C THR A 39 -0.70 -13.19 14.65
N THR A 40 -1.29 -13.84 15.64
CA THR A 40 -1.95 -13.17 16.76
C THR A 40 -0.97 -12.33 17.59
N ASP A 41 0.28 -12.82 17.73
CA ASP A 41 1.33 -12.15 18.51
C ASP A 41 1.76 -10.83 17.83
N ASP A 42 1.66 -10.73 16.50
CA ASP A 42 1.93 -9.48 15.79
C ASP A 42 0.94 -8.37 16.18
N TYR A 43 -0.35 -8.70 16.35
CA TYR A 43 -1.34 -7.73 16.82
C TYR A 43 -1.01 -7.20 18.23
N GLN A 44 -0.62 -8.10 19.14
CA GLN A 44 -0.22 -7.67 20.48
C GLN A 44 1.02 -6.77 20.43
N ALA A 45 2.05 -7.15 19.69
CA ALA A 45 3.26 -6.37 19.53
C ALA A 45 2.98 -4.98 18.90
N MET A 46 2.09 -4.90 17.92
CA MET A 46 1.67 -3.64 17.31
C MET A 46 0.93 -2.73 18.31
N TYR A 47 0.01 -3.30 19.08
CA TYR A 47 -0.70 -2.56 20.14
C TYR A 47 0.26 -2.00 21.18
N ASP A 48 1.21 -2.83 21.65
CA ASP A 48 2.22 -2.44 22.63
C ASP A 48 3.16 -1.35 22.09
N ALA A 49 3.40 -1.35 20.77
CA ALA A 49 4.14 -0.29 20.09
C ALA A 49 3.33 1.01 19.87
N GLY A 50 2.04 1.03 20.23
CA GLY A 50 1.19 2.20 20.11
C GLY A 50 0.38 2.30 18.82
N ILE A 51 0.32 1.26 17.98
CA ILE A 51 -0.54 1.22 16.79
C ILE A 51 -1.99 1.05 17.23
N VAL A 52 -2.85 1.98 16.88
CA VAL A 52 -4.27 2.00 17.25
C VAL A 52 -5.21 1.76 16.09
N ALA A 53 -4.72 1.90 14.87
CA ALA A 53 -5.46 1.61 13.66
C ALA A 53 -4.53 1.14 12.54
N VAL A 54 -5.06 0.31 11.65
CA VAL A 54 -4.38 -0.16 10.45
C VAL A 54 -5.29 -0.05 9.25
N ILE A 55 -4.70 0.15 8.07
CA ILE A 55 -5.38 0.04 6.79
C ILE A 55 -4.72 -1.10 6.02
N GLU A 56 -5.50 -2.11 5.67
CA GLU A 56 -5.05 -3.27 4.91
C GLU A 56 -5.55 -3.19 3.48
N PRO A 57 -4.69 -2.86 2.51
CA PRO A 57 -5.08 -2.91 1.10
C PRO A 57 -5.21 -4.36 0.64
N SER A 58 -6.17 -4.60 -0.26
CA SER A 58 -6.27 -5.89 -0.91
C SER A 58 -5.09 -6.15 -1.83
N PHE A 59 -4.50 -7.34 -1.76
CA PHE A 59 -3.36 -7.71 -2.58
C PHE A 59 -3.40 -9.17 -3.03
N TRP A 60 -2.50 -9.59 -3.87
CA TRP A 60 -2.49 -10.90 -4.53
C TRP A 60 -2.13 -12.10 -3.61
N THR A 61 -1.77 -11.86 -2.34
CA THR A 61 -1.50 -12.86 -1.28
C THR A 61 -0.37 -13.88 -1.58
N GLY A 62 0.56 -13.55 -2.47
CA GLY A 62 1.74 -14.36 -2.78
C GLY A 62 1.55 -15.31 -3.96
N GLN A 63 0.32 -15.50 -4.45
CA GLN A 63 0.02 -16.26 -5.67
C GLN A 63 -1.27 -15.76 -6.33
N PRO A 64 -1.37 -15.78 -7.68
CA PRO A 64 -2.59 -15.37 -8.38
C PRO A 64 -3.79 -16.22 -7.95
N ARG A 65 -4.92 -15.55 -7.78
CA ARG A 65 -6.19 -16.23 -7.50
C ARG A 65 -6.69 -16.96 -8.74
N THR A 66 -7.40 -18.07 -8.51
CA THR A 66 -7.81 -18.97 -9.58
C THR A 66 -9.25 -18.77 -10.04
N GLY A 67 -10.04 -17.96 -9.34
CA GLY A 67 -11.43 -17.71 -9.70
C GLY A 67 -12.08 -16.63 -8.84
N ILE A 68 -13.24 -16.16 -9.30
CA ILE A 68 -13.95 -15.04 -8.67
C ILE A 68 -14.38 -15.32 -7.22
N ASP A 69 -14.69 -16.55 -6.88
CA ASP A 69 -15.11 -16.91 -5.52
C ASP A 69 -13.97 -16.73 -4.51
N THR A 70 -12.71 -16.92 -4.93
CA THR A 70 -11.56 -16.68 -4.07
C THR A 70 -11.36 -15.19 -3.78
N PHE A 71 -11.78 -14.28 -4.67
CA PHE A 71 -11.85 -12.84 -4.40
C PHE A 71 -12.96 -12.51 -3.40
N LYS A 72 -14.15 -13.12 -3.54
CA LYS A 72 -15.27 -12.92 -2.61
C LYS A 72 -14.90 -13.35 -1.20
N ASP A 73 -14.29 -14.52 -1.05
CA ASP A 73 -13.81 -15.03 0.24
C ASP A 73 -12.75 -14.10 0.85
N TYR A 74 -11.80 -13.64 0.04
CA TYR A 74 -10.74 -12.76 0.50
C TYR A 74 -11.26 -11.37 0.93
N TYR A 75 -12.09 -10.72 0.12
CA TYR A 75 -12.68 -9.43 0.47
C TYR A 75 -13.58 -9.54 1.71
N SER A 76 -14.33 -10.63 1.81
CA SER A 76 -15.15 -10.88 3.00
C SER A 76 -14.30 -11.10 4.26
N SER A 77 -13.14 -11.76 4.11
CA SER A 77 -12.17 -11.92 5.20
C SER A 77 -11.59 -10.58 5.65
N LEU A 78 -11.17 -9.72 4.73
CA LEU A 78 -10.67 -8.39 5.07
C LEU A 78 -11.70 -7.55 5.82
N ILE A 79 -12.94 -7.53 5.31
CA ILE A 79 -14.00 -6.69 5.86
C ILE A 79 -14.52 -7.22 7.19
N GLY A 80 -14.59 -8.54 7.36
CA GLY A 80 -15.19 -9.19 8.53
C GLY A 80 -14.17 -9.73 9.50
N TRP A 81 -13.43 -10.77 9.09
CA TRP A 81 -12.58 -11.55 9.96
C TRP A 81 -11.37 -10.74 10.50
N GLU A 82 -10.66 -10.01 9.66
CA GLU A 82 -9.52 -9.22 10.10
C GLU A 82 -9.95 -8.06 11.02
N ARG A 83 -11.07 -7.42 10.75
CA ARG A 83 -11.65 -6.44 11.69
C ARG A 83 -11.96 -7.04 13.05
N PHE A 84 -12.52 -8.24 13.07
CA PHE A 84 -12.79 -8.95 14.33
C PHE A 84 -11.49 -9.30 15.05
N ARG A 85 -10.51 -9.91 14.36
CA ARG A 85 -9.21 -10.27 14.94
C ARG A 85 -8.53 -9.06 15.59
N SER A 86 -8.37 -7.98 14.85
CA SER A 86 -7.69 -6.76 15.32
C SER A 86 -8.40 -6.12 16.52
N SER A 87 -9.72 -6.15 16.54
CA SER A 87 -10.51 -5.58 17.65
C SER A 87 -10.26 -6.26 19.00
N GLN A 88 -9.86 -7.54 18.99
CA GLN A 88 -9.50 -8.29 20.20
C GLN A 88 -8.24 -7.74 20.86
N PHE A 89 -7.43 -6.98 20.13
CA PHE A 89 -6.19 -6.33 20.60
C PHE A 89 -6.33 -4.81 20.73
N GLY A 90 -7.55 -4.26 20.60
CA GLY A 90 -7.77 -2.82 20.70
C GLY A 90 -7.31 -2.03 19.47
N ILE A 91 -7.03 -2.69 18.33
CA ILE A 91 -6.63 -2.08 17.06
C ILE A 91 -7.86 -1.98 16.15
N ARG A 92 -8.10 -0.81 15.59
CA ARG A 92 -9.14 -0.61 14.56
C ARG A 92 -8.59 -1.01 13.21
N HIS A 93 -9.24 -1.96 12.56
CA HIS A 93 -8.87 -2.39 11.21
C HIS A 93 -9.81 -1.79 10.18
N PHE A 94 -9.22 -1.23 9.15
CA PHE A 94 -9.85 -0.76 7.93
C PHE A 94 -9.18 -1.43 6.74
N CYS A 95 -9.80 -1.38 5.57
CA CYS A 95 -9.22 -1.90 4.35
C CYS A 95 -9.50 -1.00 3.15
N THR A 96 -8.73 -1.21 2.09
CA THR A 96 -9.07 -0.77 0.74
C THR A 96 -9.30 -2.00 -0.13
N ILE A 97 -10.24 -1.91 -1.05
CA ILE A 97 -10.65 -3.04 -1.91
C ILE A 97 -10.35 -2.69 -3.36
N GLY A 98 -9.68 -3.59 -4.07
CA GLY A 98 -9.30 -3.39 -5.46
C GLY A 98 -8.75 -4.67 -6.09
N LEU A 99 -8.57 -4.63 -7.42
CA LEU A 99 -7.87 -5.64 -8.20
C LEU A 99 -6.39 -5.25 -8.24
N ASN A 100 -5.55 -6.06 -7.60
CA ASN A 100 -4.11 -5.84 -7.61
C ASN A 100 -3.52 -5.98 -9.02
N SER A 101 -2.49 -5.19 -9.34
CA SER A 101 -1.86 -5.16 -10.66
C SER A 101 -1.43 -6.54 -11.16
N ARG A 102 -0.85 -7.39 -10.31
CA ARG A 102 -0.44 -8.75 -10.71
C ARG A 102 -1.58 -9.61 -11.21
N GLU A 103 -2.77 -9.44 -10.65
CA GLU A 103 -3.96 -10.21 -11.00
C GLU A 103 -4.71 -9.61 -12.20
N ALA A 104 -4.44 -8.36 -12.54
CA ALA A 104 -5.00 -7.67 -13.71
C ALA A 104 -4.61 -8.31 -15.04
N ASN A 105 -3.49 -9.04 -15.08
CA ASN A 105 -3.01 -9.73 -16.28
C ASN A 105 -3.80 -11.00 -16.66
N ASN A 106 -4.73 -11.45 -15.81
CA ASN A 106 -5.74 -12.45 -16.16
C ASN A 106 -7.04 -11.75 -16.54
N GLU A 107 -7.16 -11.32 -17.80
CA GLU A 107 -8.24 -10.46 -18.26
C GLU A 107 -9.64 -11.02 -17.96
N ALA A 108 -9.87 -12.31 -18.22
CA ALA A 108 -11.18 -12.94 -17.98
C ALA A 108 -11.60 -12.93 -16.49
N LEU A 109 -10.64 -13.03 -15.58
CA LEU A 109 -10.90 -12.93 -14.15
C LEU A 109 -10.99 -11.47 -13.70
N ALA A 110 -10.17 -10.61 -14.26
CA ALA A 110 -10.16 -9.18 -13.95
C ALA A 110 -11.49 -8.51 -14.32
N GLU A 111 -12.13 -8.89 -15.45
CA GLU A 111 -13.47 -8.42 -15.81
C GLU A 111 -14.52 -8.78 -14.74
N GLN A 112 -14.51 -10.03 -14.27
CA GLN A 112 -15.41 -10.46 -13.22
C GLN A 112 -15.16 -9.72 -11.89
N VAL A 113 -13.89 -9.42 -11.57
CA VAL A 113 -13.57 -8.65 -10.38
C VAL A 113 -14.08 -7.21 -10.50
N MET A 114 -13.95 -6.59 -11.66
CA MET A 114 -14.50 -5.23 -11.88
C MET A 114 -16.02 -5.17 -11.68
N GLU A 115 -16.75 -6.20 -12.07
CA GLU A 115 -18.19 -6.33 -11.79
C GLU A 115 -18.46 -6.53 -10.28
N LEU A 116 -17.54 -7.18 -9.57
CA LEU A 116 -17.66 -7.48 -8.15
C LEU A 116 -17.39 -6.26 -7.25
N LEU A 117 -16.43 -5.41 -7.58
CA LEU A 117 -15.95 -4.30 -6.73
C LEU A 117 -17.07 -3.39 -6.20
N PRO A 118 -18.09 -2.97 -7.00
CA PRO A 118 -19.17 -2.10 -6.52
C PRO A 118 -19.96 -2.68 -5.34
N HIS A 119 -19.97 -4.00 -5.16
CA HIS A 119 -20.66 -4.66 -4.05
C HIS A 119 -19.88 -4.64 -2.73
N TYR A 120 -18.58 -4.30 -2.80
CA TYR A 120 -17.68 -4.31 -1.63
C TYR A 120 -17.21 -2.93 -1.20
N ILE A 121 -16.99 -2.00 -2.12
CA ILE A 121 -16.38 -0.69 -1.82
C ILE A 121 -17.19 0.19 -0.87
N TYR A 122 -18.50 -0.07 -0.70
CA TYR A 122 -19.37 0.65 0.24
C TYR A 122 -19.61 -0.09 1.55
N LYS A 123 -18.94 -1.23 1.77
CA LYS A 123 -19.07 -1.97 3.03
C LYS A 123 -18.41 -1.21 4.17
N GLU A 124 -18.96 -1.35 5.36
CA GLU A 124 -18.40 -0.75 6.57
C GLU A 124 -16.96 -1.23 6.80
N GLY A 125 -16.03 -0.28 7.01
CA GLY A 125 -14.61 -0.54 7.19
C GLY A 125 -13.79 -0.45 5.91
N VAL A 126 -14.42 -0.35 4.73
CA VAL A 126 -13.73 -0.05 3.49
C VAL A 126 -13.57 1.46 3.39
N LEU A 127 -12.33 1.94 3.26
CA LEU A 127 -12.01 3.36 3.21
C LEU A 127 -11.72 3.87 1.80
N GLY A 128 -11.37 3.00 0.86
CA GLY A 128 -10.95 3.41 -0.47
C GLY A 128 -10.78 2.25 -1.43
N ILE A 129 -10.27 2.55 -2.61
CA ILE A 129 -9.90 1.58 -3.63
C ILE A 129 -8.39 1.36 -3.63
N GLY A 130 -7.97 0.12 -3.49
CA GLY A 130 -6.55 -0.25 -3.43
C GLY A 130 -6.34 -1.69 -2.95
N GLU A 131 -5.20 -2.22 -3.18
CA GLU A 131 -4.00 -1.71 -3.83
C GLU A 131 -4.13 -1.88 -5.36
N ILE A 132 -4.01 -0.81 -6.12
CA ILE A 132 -4.14 -0.79 -7.59
C ILE A 132 -2.93 -0.12 -8.23
N GLY A 133 -2.69 -0.27 -9.51
CA GLY A 133 -1.56 0.38 -10.19
C GLY A 133 -0.75 -0.58 -11.04
N PHE A 134 0.59 -0.54 -10.94
CA PHE A 134 1.50 -1.27 -11.80
C PHE A 134 2.45 -2.21 -11.04
N ASP A 135 2.71 -3.39 -11.63
CA ASP A 135 3.80 -4.31 -11.24
C ASP A 135 4.77 -4.51 -12.42
N ASP A 136 4.31 -5.02 -13.55
CA ASP A 136 5.09 -5.23 -14.79
C ASP A 136 4.80 -4.16 -15.87
N GLN A 137 3.95 -3.19 -15.58
CA GLN A 137 3.55 -2.06 -16.43
C GLN A 137 2.93 -2.48 -17.78
N THR A 138 2.16 -3.57 -17.78
CA THR A 138 1.49 -4.08 -18.97
C THR A 138 0.29 -3.21 -19.36
N ALA A 139 -0.20 -3.42 -20.59
CA ALA A 139 -1.41 -2.75 -21.07
C ALA A 139 -2.68 -3.18 -20.30
N LEU A 140 -2.73 -4.42 -19.81
CA LEU A 140 -3.85 -4.89 -18.99
C LEU A 140 -3.83 -4.26 -17.60
N GLU A 141 -2.65 -4.13 -16.99
CA GLU A 141 -2.52 -3.40 -15.73
C GLU A 141 -3.00 -1.94 -15.88
N GLU A 142 -2.60 -1.24 -16.96
CA GLU A 142 -3.10 0.11 -17.22
C GLU A 142 -4.61 0.14 -17.44
N LYS A 143 -5.17 -0.79 -18.25
CA LYS A 143 -6.63 -0.88 -18.48
C LYS A 143 -7.39 -0.94 -17.15
N TYR A 144 -7.02 -1.88 -16.29
CA TYR A 144 -7.72 -2.08 -15.03
C TYR A 144 -7.37 -1.03 -13.96
N TYR A 145 -6.21 -0.43 -14.02
CA TYR A 145 -5.88 0.72 -13.20
C TYR A 145 -6.83 1.89 -13.52
N ARG A 146 -6.96 2.26 -14.80
CA ARG A 146 -7.86 3.32 -15.27
C ARG A 146 -9.31 3.08 -14.88
N LEU A 147 -9.82 1.87 -15.07
CA LEU A 147 -11.20 1.52 -14.69
C LEU A 147 -11.45 1.65 -13.18
N GLN A 148 -10.48 1.30 -12.35
CA GLN A 148 -10.58 1.44 -10.91
C GLN A 148 -10.47 2.89 -10.44
N LEU A 149 -9.70 3.74 -11.13
CA LEU A 149 -9.69 5.19 -10.88
C LEU A 149 -11.05 5.83 -11.22
N GLU A 150 -11.68 5.41 -12.30
CA GLU A 150 -13.05 5.86 -12.63
C GLU A 150 -14.05 5.45 -11.56
N LEU A 151 -13.95 4.22 -11.07
CA LEU A 151 -14.79 3.73 -9.97
C LEU A 151 -14.55 4.54 -8.70
N ALA A 152 -13.30 4.80 -8.33
CA ALA A 152 -12.94 5.61 -7.16
C ALA A 152 -13.51 7.02 -7.24
N LYS A 153 -13.35 7.66 -8.41
CA LYS A 153 -13.88 9.00 -8.66
C LYS A 153 -15.40 9.03 -8.56
N SER A 154 -16.08 8.07 -9.19
CA SER A 154 -17.56 8.00 -9.16
C SER A 154 -18.10 7.73 -7.77
N ALA A 155 -17.38 6.98 -6.96
CA ALA A 155 -17.73 6.64 -5.58
C ALA A 155 -17.26 7.69 -4.56
N ASN A 156 -16.48 8.70 -4.98
CA ASN A 156 -15.81 9.68 -4.13
C ASN A 156 -14.96 9.02 -3.03
N LEU A 157 -14.17 8.02 -3.41
CA LEU A 157 -13.30 7.27 -2.53
C LEU A 157 -11.83 7.60 -2.80
N PRO A 158 -10.97 7.65 -1.76
CA PRO A 158 -9.53 7.74 -1.93
C PRO A 158 -8.95 6.48 -2.58
N VAL A 159 -7.73 6.62 -3.09
CA VAL A 159 -7.04 5.56 -3.82
C VAL A 159 -5.67 5.28 -3.20
N GLN A 160 -5.33 4.00 -3.11
CA GLN A 160 -4.01 3.51 -2.71
C GLN A 160 -3.34 2.82 -3.90
N VAL A 161 -2.21 3.39 -4.35
CA VAL A 161 -1.56 3.04 -5.62
C VAL A 161 -0.27 2.30 -5.37
N HIS A 162 -0.21 1.05 -5.85
CA HIS A 162 1.00 0.26 -5.94
C HIS A 162 1.89 0.75 -7.07
N THR A 163 3.18 0.92 -6.81
CA THR A 163 4.17 1.29 -7.82
C THR A 163 5.18 0.16 -8.07
N PRO A 164 5.61 -0.04 -9.32
CA PRO A 164 6.42 -1.20 -9.69
C PRO A 164 7.82 -1.17 -9.04
N HIS A 165 8.41 -2.34 -8.89
CA HIS A 165 9.80 -2.46 -8.43
C HIS A 165 10.81 -2.22 -9.57
N ARG A 166 10.46 -2.57 -10.82
CA ARG A 166 11.28 -2.31 -12.01
C ARG A 166 10.88 -0.99 -12.63
N ASP A 167 11.86 -0.28 -13.20
CA ASP A 167 11.65 1.03 -13.80
C ASP A 167 10.84 1.96 -12.89
N LYS A 168 11.25 1.97 -11.62
CA LYS A 168 10.53 2.56 -10.49
C LYS A 168 10.10 3.99 -10.76
N THR A 169 11.05 4.84 -11.16
CA THR A 169 10.78 6.26 -11.42
C THR A 169 9.74 6.42 -12.53
N GLN A 170 9.93 5.74 -13.68
CA GLN A 170 9.00 5.82 -14.80
C GLN A 170 7.60 5.33 -14.41
N GLY A 171 7.52 4.18 -13.70
CA GLY A 171 6.24 3.62 -13.29
C GLY A 171 5.52 4.47 -12.27
N THR A 172 6.24 5.10 -11.35
CA THR A 172 5.65 6.02 -10.38
C THR A 172 5.12 7.28 -11.06
N THR A 173 5.91 7.91 -11.95
CA THR A 173 5.47 9.07 -12.74
C THR A 173 4.23 8.73 -13.57
N ARG A 174 4.24 7.60 -14.29
CA ARG A 174 3.10 7.11 -15.08
C ARG A 174 1.84 6.91 -14.23
N SER A 175 1.99 6.35 -13.03
CA SER A 175 0.84 6.16 -12.12
C SER A 175 0.20 7.49 -11.73
N MET A 176 1.00 8.49 -11.41
CA MET A 176 0.53 9.83 -11.08
C MET A 176 -0.11 10.53 -12.28
N ASP A 177 0.51 10.44 -13.48
CA ASP A 177 -0.03 11.03 -14.70
C ASP A 177 -1.44 10.50 -14.99
N ILE A 178 -1.62 9.18 -14.94
CA ILE A 178 -2.91 8.55 -15.15
C ILE A 178 -3.94 8.98 -14.10
N ALA A 179 -3.56 9.09 -12.83
CA ALA A 179 -4.48 9.57 -11.78
C ALA A 179 -4.95 11.02 -12.05
N LEU A 180 -4.03 11.89 -12.49
CA LEU A 180 -4.35 13.27 -12.87
C LEU A 180 -5.19 13.35 -14.15
N GLU A 181 -4.91 12.52 -15.16
CA GLU A 181 -5.73 12.42 -16.39
C GLU A 181 -7.19 12.07 -16.08
N HIS A 182 -7.42 11.21 -15.07
CA HIS A 182 -8.76 10.88 -14.58
C HIS A 182 -9.37 11.99 -13.71
N GLY A 183 -8.61 13.06 -13.41
CA GLY A 183 -9.07 14.20 -12.62
C GLY A 183 -9.31 13.87 -11.15
N LEU A 184 -8.50 12.96 -10.59
CA LEU A 184 -8.45 12.74 -9.16
C LEU A 184 -7.68 13.87 -8.47
N ASP A 185 -8.14 14.27 -7.30
CA ASP A 185 -7.40 15.17 -6.43
C ASP A 185 -6.20 14.41 -5.84
N PRO A 186 -4.95 14.87 -6.06
CA PRO A 186 -3.76 14.23 -5.48
C PRO A 186 -3.85 14.04 -3.97
N ALA A 187 -4.53 14.92 -3.25
CA ALA A 187 -4.72 14.81 -1.80
C ALA A 187 -5.56 13.59 -1.38
N HIS A 188 -6.24 12.94 -2.32
CA HIS A 188 -7.00 11.71 -2.10
C HIS A 188 -6.30 10.46 -2.65
N VAL A 189 -5.03 10.57 -3.05
CA VAL A 189 -4.26 9.46 -3.62
C VAL A 189 -2.97 9.24 -2.84
N ILE A 190 -2.77 8.02 -2.37
CA ILE A 190 -1.52 7.57 -1.76
C ILE A 190 -0.72 6.82 -2.82
N ILE A 191 0.52 7.21 -3.01
CA ILE A 191 1.50 6.52 -3.86
C ILE A 191 2.39 5.69 -2.95
N ASP A 192 2.28 4.37 -3.05
CA ASP A 192 3.02 3.44 -2.20
C ASP A 192 4.40 3.07 -2.73
N HIS A 193 5.21 2.49 -1.86
CA HIS A 193 6.54 1.94 -2.15
C HIS A 193 7.53 2.96 -2.73
N ASN A 194 7.49 4.19 -2.24
CA ASN A 194 8.45 5.21 -2.65
C ASN A 194 9.88 4.84 -2.24
N SER A 195 10.82 5.37 -3.02
CA SER A 195 12.24 5.39 -2.74
C SER A 195 12.75 6.84 -2.69
N GLU A 196 14.04 7.00 -2.39
CA GLU A 196 14.71 8.30 -2.46
C GLU A 196 14.65 8.94 -3.85
N GLU A 197 14.48 8.13 -4.91
CA GLU A 197 14.41 8.61 -6.30
C GLU A 197 13.02 9.15 -6.66
N THR A 198 11.95 8.70 -5.99
CA THR A 198 10.56 9.00 -6.37
C THR A 198 9.85 9.95 -5.43
N VAL A 199 10.22 9.97 -4.15
CA VAL A 199 9.48 10.68 -3.10
C VAL A 199 9.33 12.18 -3.36
N GLN A 200 10.39 12.84 -3.89
CA GLN A 200 10.33 14.28 -4.10
C GLN A 200 9.29 14.63 -5.17
N GLU A 201 9.28 13.91 -6.30
CA GLU A 201 8.28 14.13 -7.35
C GLU A 201 6.85 13.89 -6.86
N VAL A 202 6.64 12.83 -6.07
CA VAL A 202 5.32 12.51 -5.50
C VAL A 202 4.81 13.67 -4.64
N LEU A 203 5.66 14.20 -3.75
CA LEU A 203 5.28 15.30 -2.87
C LEU A 203 5.09 16.62 -3.63
N ASP A 204 5.95 16.93 -4.60
CA ASP A 204 5.87 18.15 -5.41
C ASP A 204 4.57 18.21 -6.24
N ARG A 205 4.04 17.03 -6.61
CA ARG A 205 2.78 16.90 -7.34
C ARG A 205 1.54 16.83 -6.42
N GLY A 206 1.73 16.94 -5.10
CA GLY A 206 0.67 17.02 -4.10
C GLY A 206 0.07 15.69 -3.66
N PHE A 207 0.67 14.56 -4.04
CA PHE A 207 0.28 13.22 -3.62
C PHE A 207 0.80 12.88 -2.22
N TRP A 208 0.18 11.92 -1.57
CA TRP A 208 0.73 11.31 -0.36
C TRP A 208 1.77 10.27 -0.74
N ALA A 209 2.96 10.35 -0.13
CA ALA A 209 4.04 9.40 -0.35
C ALA A 209 4.11 8.40 0.82
N ALA A 210 4.01 7.10 0.52
CA ALA A 210 4.18 6.05 1.50
C ALA A 210 5.44 5.20 1.20
N PHE A 211 6.07 4.70 2.29
CA PHE A 211 7.28 3.91 2.22
C PHE A 211 7.03 2.53 2.82
N THR A 212 7.64 1.51 2.24
CA THR A 212 7.63 0.17 2.80
C THR A 212 8.82 0.01 3.75
N ILE A 213 8.52 -0.38 4.99
CA ILE A 213 9.55 -0.66 6.00
C ILE A 213 9.64 -2.17 6.19
N TYR A 214 10.82 -2.72 5.94
CA TYR A 214 11.13 -4.12 6.21
C TYR A 214 12.00 -4.24 7.45
N PRO A 215 11.80 -5.26 8.32
CA PRO A 215 12.58 -5.45 9.54
C PRO A 215 14.06 -5.79 9.26
N THR A 216 14.38 -6.21 8.04
CA THR A 216 15.75 -6.44 7.58
C THR A 216 15.93 -5.75 6.24
N LEU A 217 16.74 -4.70 6.22
CA LEU A 217 17.26 -4.13 4.98
C LEU A 217 18.11 -5.21 4.29
N ARG A 218 17.56 -5.87 3.30
CA ARG A 218 18.36 -6.52 2.28
C ARG A 218 18.68 -5.44 1.25
N GLN A 219 19.90 -4.99 1.32
CA GLN A 219 20.51 -4.20 0.26
C GLN A 219 20.58 -5.02 -1.02
#